data_7907fc29b9c59ce7638ca8669d368107
#
_entry.id   7907fc29b9c59ce7638ca8669d368107
#
_cell.length_a   1.000
_cell.length_b   1.000
_cell.length_c   1.000
_cell.angle_alpha   90.00
_cell.angle_beta   90.00
_cell.angle_gamma   90.00
#
_symmetry.space_group_name_H-M   'P 1'
#
loop_
_entity.id
_entity.type
_entity.pdbx_description
1 polymer ?
#
loop_
_entity_poly.entity_id
_entity_poly.type
_entity_poly.pdbx_seq_one_letter_code
_entity_poly.pdbx_strand_id
1 'polypeptide(L)'
;AMRKKSGYCRGGRGIRAYGCRHAPTGTKIQFIFIKAEQQMKEASRVQAVIEALEEILQDKRPADNILDKYFKDRRYIGSKDRRFIADTVWKIIRSRMKYSEALGSAFSARTAAALCFAQEDLDLLFNGEEYAPAPLSKEEKAALKAAEQFEDFSEAALYECPQWLFEKIGNTRLLDALNTTAPADVRANLTDRNHARERLKKEGLFFSPTPFSPIGLRSEDRVNLNNCMTYQDGEIEVMDEASQLISLLCRIKAHHKIIDYCAGAGGKALAFGSLLHNDGLIWAHDINEERLGRIKKRAERLDILNIKTIKNVQDKDYTRFIIDAPCSGSGTWRRTPDAKFRITPQRLREILGIQAEILEFGAEHTAAGGRLIYITCSVLPEENERQIESFLAKHPEFSPIDHKELWRETLDIPLYPFDDTRWLKFSPLNTKTDGFFFCAMKKAVAES
;
A
#
# COMPACT_ATOMS: atom_id res chain seq x y z
N ALA A 1 3.01 66.85 10.00
CA ALA A 1 3.61 67.47 11.18
C ALA A 1 4.30 66.35 12.02
N MET A 2 5.63 66.30 11.94
CA MET A 2 6.55 66.41 13.11
C MET A 2 6.28 65.40 14.26
N ARG A 3 7.19 64.62 14.79
CA ARG A 3 8.67 64.54 14.95
C ARG A 3 8.98 63.15 15.56
N LYS A 4 9.94 62.39 15.07
CA LYS A 4 11.27 62.15 15.62
C LYS A 4 11.40 61.85 17.13
N LYS A 5 11.99 60.66 17.48
CA LYS A 5 13.29 60.39 18.11
C LYS A 5 13.34 58.91 18.49
N SER A 6 14.16 58.01 17.98
CA SER A 6 15.60 57.74 18.22
C SER A 6 15.96 57.53 19.71
N GLY A 7 16.48 56.34 20.03
CA GLY A 7 17.16 56.03 21.27
C GLY A 7 17.80 54.65 21.26
N TYR A 8 19.06 54.60 20.80
CA TYR A 8 20.02 53.51 21.06
C TYR A 8 20.45 53.49 22.50
N CYS A 9 20.61 52.32 23.10
CA CYS A 9 21.64 52.15 24.12
C CYS A 9 22.14 50.68 24.17
N ARG A 10 23.43 50.57 23.98
CA ARG A 10 24.28 49.39 24.20
C ARG A 10 24.70 49.28 25.66
N GLY A 11 25.10 48.06 26.06
CA GLY A 11 26.01 47.79 27.17
C GLY A 11 25.34 47.03 28.30
N GLY A 12 25.80 45.93 28.79
CA GLY A 12 27.07 45.45 29.14
C GLY A 12 26.94 44.50 30.34
N ARG A 13 27.58 43.42 30.30
CA ARG A 13 28.05 42.48 31.35
C ARG A 13 27.62 42.75 32.84
N GLY A 14 27.19 41.68 33.51
CA GLY A 14 27.10 41.67 34.97
C GLY A 14 26.66 40.34 35.52
N ILE A 15 27.62 39.43 35.76
CA ILE A 15 27.46 38.25 36.61
C ILE A 15 27.32 38.80 38.04
N ARG A 16 26.25 38.44 38.75
CA ARG A 16 26.21 38.53 40.21
C ARG A 16 25.67 37.22 40.79
N ALA A 17 26.58 36.54 41.50
CA ALA A 17 26.24 35.51 42.44
C ALA A 17 25.51 36.13 43.65
N TYR A 18 24.40 35.51 44.05
CA TYR A 18 23.81 35.75 45.37
C TYR A 18 23.61 34.42 46.12
N GLY A 19 24.04 34.47 47.31
CA GLY A 19 24.37 33.45 48.27
C GLY A 19 23.23 32.54 48.72
N CYS A 20 23.69 31.42 49.18
CA CYS A 20 23.00 30.41 49.96
C CYS A 20 22.23 31.01 51.16
N ARG A 21 20.95 30.65 51.28
CA ARG A 21 20.29 30.50 52.60
C ARG A 21 19.36 29.30 52.55
N HIS A 22 19.65 28.35 53.42
CA HIS A 22 18.84 27.33 54.08
C HIS A 22 17.67 26.72 53.33
N ALA A 23 17.83 25.49 52.86
CA ALA A 23 16.77 24.59 52.42
C ALA A 23 16.06 23.99 53.65
N PRO A 24 14.70 23.90 53.63
CA PRO A 24 13.97 22.99 54.49
C PRO A 24 14.04 21.59 53.91
N THR A 25 14.31 20.65 54.78
CA THR A 25 14.28 19.19 54.58
C THR A 25 12.93 18.76 54.01
N GLY A 26 12.96 18.02 52.88
CA GLY A 26 11.78 17.26 52.47
C GLY A 26 11.38 17.31 51.00
N THR A 27 12.31 17.53 50.06
CA THR A 27 11.96 17.38 48.61
C THR A 27 12.35 15.98 48.17
N LYS A 28 11.34 15.11 48.00
CA LYS A 28 11.50 13.84 47.27
C LYS A 28 11.93 14.18 45.84
N ILE A 29 13.20 13.92 45.55
CA ILE A 29 13.71 13.89 44.18
C ILE A 29 12.96 12.72 43.53
N GLN A 30 11.93 13.01 42.75
CA GLN A 30 11.31 12.05 41.87
C GLN A 30 12.31 11.78 40.75
N PHE A 31 13.08 10.69 40.89
CA PHE A 31 13.83 10.13 39.80
C PHE A 31 12.81 9.78 38.72
N ILE A 32 12.72 10.61 37.67
CA ILE A 32 12.11 10.21 36.40
C ILE A 32 13.04 9.11 35.88
N PHE A 33 12.72 7.86 36.21
CA PHE A 33 13.25 6.72 35.49
C PHE A 33 12.72 6.86 34.09
N ILE A 34 13.53 7.41 33.17
CA ILE A 34 13.41 7.12 31.75
C ILE A 34 13.55 5.60 31.67
N LYS A 35 12.42 4.89 31.57
CA LYS A 35 12.42 3.47 31.23
C LYS A 35 13.21 3.38 29.93
N ALA A 36 14.49 2.98 30.01
CA ALA A 36 15.14 2.45 28.82
C ALA A 36 14.18 1.41 28.24
N GLU A 37 13.79 1.56 26.99
CA GLU A 37 12.99 0.55 26.29
C GLU A 37 13.76 -0.76 26.41
N GLN A 38 13.33 -1.60 27.34
CA GLN A 38 13.96 -2.88 27.59
C GLN A 38 13.54 -3.76 26.43
N GLN A 39 14.46 -4.01 25.52
CA GLN A 39 14.24 -4.86 24.35
C GLN A 39 13.76 -6.23 24.82
N MET A 40 12.73 -6.78 24.17
CA MET A 40 12.20 -8.12 24.49
C MET A 40 13.32 -9.17 24.34
N LYS A 41 13.31 -10.20 25.20
CA LYS A 41 14.13 -11.39 25.00
C LYS A 41 13.77 -12.02 23.65
N GLU A 42 14.72 -12.68 22.99
CA GLU A 42 14.51 -13.26 21.67
C GLU A 42 13.40 -14.30 21.68
N ALA A 43 13.38 -15.22 22.65
CA ALA A 43 12.30 -16.19 22.82
C ALA A 43 10.93 -15.53 23.00
N SER A 44 10.84 -14.39 23.72
CA SER A 44 9.57 -13.64 23.86
C SER A 44 9.10 -13.01 22.55
N ARG A 45 10.03 -12.60 21.66
CA ARG A 45 9.67 -12.14 20.32
C ARG A 45 9.13 -13.28 19.45
N VAL A 46 9.72 -14.48 19.56
CA VAL A 46 9.23 -15.68 18.87
C VAL A 46 7.82 -16.03 19.33
N GLN A 47 7.53 -15.95 20.64
CA GLN A 47 6.17 -16.13 21.16
C GLN A 47 5.20 -15.11 20.56
N ALA A 48 5.58 -13.85 20.47
CA ALA A 48 4.77 -12.80 19.86
C ALA A 48 4.53 -13.03 18.35
N VAL A 49 5.51 -13.58 17.62
CA VAL A 49 5.36 -14.00 16.22
C VAL A 49 4.32 -15.12 16.12
N ILE A 50 4.39 -16.13 16.97
CA ILE A 50 3.44 -17.25 17.01
C ILE A 50 2.02 -16.73 17.24
N GLU A 51 1.81 -15.92 18.27
CA GLU A 51 0.49 -15.35 18.60
C GLU A 51 -0.10 -14.53 17.44
N ALA A 52 0.71 -13.63 16.86
CA ALA A 52 0.27 -12.81 15.75
C ALA A 52 -0.07 -13.67 14.50
N LEU A 53 0.71 -14.71 14.24
CA LEU A 53 0.50 -15.61 13.13
C LEU A 53 -0.75 -16.48 13.35
N GLU A 54 -1.02 -16.95 14.58
CA GLU A 54 -2.24 -17.68 14.92
C GLU A 54 -3.47 -16.84 14.64
N GLU A 55 -3.51 -15.57 15.09
CA GLU A 55 -4.60 -14.65 14.79
C GLU A 55 -4.78 -14.47 13.26
N ILE A 56 -3.70 -14.33 12.49
CA ILE A 56 -3.76 -14.16 11.04
C ILE A 56 -4.26 -15.42 10.31
N LEU A 57 -3.83 -16.61 10.74
CA LEU A 57 -4.22 -17.86 10.08
C LEU A 57 -5.69 -18.21 10.31
N GLN A 58 -6.30 -17.74 11.41
CA GLN A 58 -7.70 -17.99 11.79
C GLN A 58 -8.67 -16.91 11.28
N ASP A 59 -8.19 -15.70 10.96
CA ASP A 59 -9.03 -14.56 10.61
C ASP A 59 -9.09 -14.35 9.07
N LYS A 60 -10.23 -13.82 8.61
CA LYS A 60 -10.43 -13.44 7.20
C LYS A 60 -10.04 -12.00 6.89
N ARG A 61 -9.76 -11.20 7.91
CA ARG A 61 -9.31 -9.80 7.74
C ARG A 61 -7.90 -9.74 7.17
N PRO A 62 -7.53 -8.63 6.51
CA PRO A 62 -6.14 -8.39 6.08
C PRO A 62 -5.15 -8.50 7.25
N ALA A 63 -4.02 -9.15 7.02
CA ALA A 63 -2.99 -9.36 8.03
C ALA A 63 -2.45 -8.06 8.62
N ASP A 64 -2.35 -6.99 7.82
CA ASP A 64 -1.99 -5.64 8.30
C ASP A 64 -2.93 -5.16 9.42
N ASN A 65 -4.25 -5.32 9.23
CA ASN A 65 -5.22 -4.89 10.23
C ASN A 65 -5.11 -5.69 11.54
N ILE A 66 -4.77 -6.97 11.41
CA ILE A 66 -4.57 -7.86 12.57
C ILE A 66 -3.30 -7.46 13.31
N LEU A 67 -2.19 -7.26 12.61
CA LEU A 67 -0.92 -6.80 13.18
C LEU A 67 -1.06 -5.42 13.84
N ASP A 68 -1.74 -4.49 13.19
CA ASP A 68 -2.01 -3.17 13.75
C ASP A 68 -2.78 -3.25 15.06
N LYS A 69 -3.82 -4.11 15.11
CA LYS A 69 -4.57 -4.36 16.34
C LYS A 69 -3.71 -5.03 17.39
N TYR A 70 -2.97 -6.08 17.01
CA TYR A 70 -2.06 -6.80 17.90
C TYR A 70 -1.10 -5.85 18.62
N PHE A 71 -0.47 -4.91 17.88
CA PHE A 71 0.44 -3.92 18.45
C PHE A 71 -0.25 -2.79 19.23
N LYS A 72 -1.48 -2.42 18.87
CA LYS A 72 -2.27 -1.43 19.65
C LYS A 72 -2.65 -1.96 21.01
N ASP A 73 -3.01 -3.24 21.09
CA ASP A 73 -3.40 -3.91 22.32
C ASP A 73 -2.17 -4.18 23.23
N ARG A 74 -0.95 -4.27 22.64
CA ARG A 74 0.32 -4.56 23.32
C ARG A 74 1.30 -3.38 23.24
N ARG A 75 0.94 -2.25 23.84
CA ARG A 75 1.72 -0.99 23.78
C ARG A 75 3.11 -1.10 24.36
N TYR A 76 3.38 -2.10 25.20
CA TYR A 76 4.68 -2.38 25.80
C TYR A 76 5.72 -2.87 24.79
N ILE A 77 5.29 -3.38 23.63
CA ILE A 77 6.20 -3.83 22.56
C ILE A 77 6.85 -2.58 21.94
N GLY A 78 8.16 -2.44 22.08
CA GLY A 78 8.94 -1.34 21.53
C GLY A 78 9.02 -1.37 19.98
N SER A 79 9.47 -0.27 19.39
CA SER A 79 9.51 -0.10 17.92
C SER A 79 10.40 -1.14 17.23
N LYS A 80 11.54 -1.50 17.80
CA LYS A 80 12.46 -2.52 17.28
C LYS A 80 11.84 -3.91 17.31
N ASP A 81 11.16 -4.24 18.41
CA ASP A 81 10.50 -5.54 18.57
C ASP A 81 9.30 -5.68 17.65
N ARG A 82 8.49 -4.61 17.47
CA ARG A 82 7.40 -4.57 16.48
C ARG A 82 7.90 -4.83 15.07
N ARG A 83 9.04 -4.23 14.71
CA ARG A 83 9.67 -4.44 13.40
C ARG A 83 10.07 -5.90 13.22
N PHE A 84 10.79 -6.47 14.20
CA PHE A 84 11.20 -7.87 14.17
C PHE A 84 10.01 -8.82 14.01
N ILE A 85 8.98 -8.65 14.86
CA ILE A 85 7.77 -9.47 14.83
C ILE A 85 7.07 -9.36 13.47
N ALA A 86 6.82 -8.15 12.98
CA ALA A 86 6.16 -7.93 11.70
C ALA A 86 6.97 -8.54 10.53
N ASP A 87 8.28 -8.29 10.48
CA ASP A 87 9.14 -8.80 9.40
C ASP A 87 9.17 -10.34 9.38
N THR A 88 9.21 -10.97 10.56
CA THR A 88 9.17 -12.43 10.68
C THR A 88 7.81 -13.00 10.26
N VAL A 89 6.71 -12.39 10.71
CA VAL A 89 5.35 -12.79 10.28
C VAL A 89 5.21 -12.70 8.76
N TRP A 90 5.66 -11.60 8.14
CA TRP A 90 5.62 -11.44 6.69
C TRP A 90 6.50 -12.44 5.95
N LYS A 91 7.68 -12.79 6.50
CA LYS A 91 8.55 -13.84 5.94
C LYS A 91 7.83 -15.18 5.94
N ILE A 92 7.19 -15.56 7.05
CA ILE A 92 6.43 -16.83 7.15
C ILE A 92 5.23 -16.85 6.18
N ILE A 93 4.47 -15.75 6.08
CA ILE A 93 3.33 -15.65 5.15
C ILE A 93 3.78 -15.78 3.70
N ARG A 94 4.93 -15.20 3.33
CA ARG A 94 5.50 -15.34 1.98
C ARG A 94 5.96 -16.75 1.66
N SER A 95 6.33 -17.54 2.67
CA SER A 95 6.79 -18.94 2.55
C SER A 95 5.72 -19.95 2.96
N ARG A 96 4.45 -19.52 3.07
CA ARG A 96 3.36 -20.31 3.64
C ARG A 96 3.09 -21.61 2.88
N MET A 97 3.16 -21.59 1.53
CA MET A 97 2.89 -22.78 0.73
C MET A 97 3.96 -23.83 0.94
N LYS A 98 5.23 -23.44 0.84
CA LYS A 98 6.37 -24.36 1.12
C LYS A 98 6.32 -24.89 2.55
N TYR A 99 6.07 -24.03 3.53
CA TYR A 99 5.97 -24.48 4.92
C TYR A 99 4.79 -25.42 5.15
N SER A 100 3.66 -25.17 4.48
CA SER A 100 2.48 -26.03 4.59
C SER A 100 2.73 -27.42 3.97
N GLU A 101 3.39 -27.50 2.83
CA GLU A 101 3.72 -28.79 2.20
C GLU A 101 4.79 -29.54 2.99
N ALA A 102 5.86 -28.88 3.39
CA ALA A 102 6.95 -29.50 4.14
C ALA A 102 6.53 -30.02 5.52
N LEU A 103 5.66 -29.30 6.22
CA LEU A 103 5.15 -29.70 7.55
C LEU A 103 3.92 -30.60 7.47
N GLY A 104 3.21 -30.65 6.35
CA GLY A 104 2.01 -31.45 6.17
C GLY A 104 0.97 -31.24 7.28
N SER A 105 0.53 -32.31 7.92
CA SER A 105 -0.45 -32.25 9.03
C SER A 105 0.07 -31.54 10.30
N ALA A 106 1.39 -31.35 10.42
CA ALA A 106 2.00 -30.62 11.54
C ALA A 106 2.05 -29.09 11.32
N PHE A 107 1.54 -28.58 10.19
CA PHE A 107 1.54 -27.14 9.91
C PHE A 107 0.68 -26.37 10.91
N SER A 108 1.29 -25.45 11.60
CA SER A 108 0.66 -24.54 12.56
C SER A 108 1.46 -23.23 12.62
N ALA A 109 0.95 -22.19 13.26
CA ALA A 109 1.70 -20.96 13.51
C ALA A 109 3.01 -21.26 14.27
N ARG A 110 2.96 -22.17 15.23
CA ARG A 110 4.08 -22.56 16.07
C ARG A 110 5.16 -23.30 15.29
N THR A 111 4.80 -24.33 14.52
CA THR A 111 5.76 -25.10 13.72
C THR A 111 6.30 -24.31 12.55
N ALA A 112 5.48 -23.43 11.93
CA ALA A 112 5.94 -22.52 10.90
C ALA A 112 6.94 -21.48 11.44
N ALA A 113 6.72 -20.96 12.66
CA ALA A 113 7.68 -20.09 13.33
C ALA A 113 8.98 -20.87 13.63
N ALA A 114 8.89 -22.08 14.18
CA ALA A 114 10.07 -22.91 14.44
C ALA A 114 10.86 -23.20 13.16
N LEU A 115 10.19 -23.56 12.05
CA LEU A 115 10.85 -23.76 10.76
C LEU A 115 11.51 -22.49 10.21
N CYS A 116 10.91 -21.32 10.45
CA CYS A 116 11.50 -20.04 10.07
C CYS A 116 12.82 -19.75 10.77
N PHE A 117 13.00 -20.28 11.99
CA PHE A 117 14.19 -20.16 12.84
C PHE A 117 15.04 -21.44 12.88
N ALA A 118 14.87 -22.37 11.93
CA ALA A 118 15.56 -23.68 11.96
C ALA A 118 17.10 -23.59 11.94
N GLN A 119 17.66 -22.45 11.53
CA GLN A 119 19.10 -22.21 11.55
C GLN A 119 19.62 -21.69 12.90
N GLU A 120 18.72 -21.39 13.83
CA GLU A 120 19.00 -20.91 15.17
C GLU A 120 18.94 -22.08 16.19
N ASP A 121 19.37 -21.84 17.42
CA ASP A 121 19.20 -22.82 18.50
C ASP A 121 17.75 -22.81 19.00
N LEU A 122 16.93 -23.73 18.48
CA LEU A 122 15.53 -23.83 18.82
C LEU A 122 15.27 -24.13 20.31
N ASP A 123 16.19 -24.79 21.01
CA ASP A 123 16.03 -25.06 22.44
C ASP A 123 16.20 -23.80 23.28
N LEU A 124 16.94 -22.79 22.80
CA LEU A 124 17.00 -21.46 23.40
C LEU A 124 15.75 -20.61 23.11
N LEU A 125 15.17 -20.77 21.94
CA LEU A 125 13.99 -20.00 21.53
C LEU A 125 12.68 -20.58 22.09
N PHE A 126 12.59 -21.91 22.23
CA PHE A 126 11.43 -22.66 22.72
C PHE A 126 11.79 -23.29 24.09
N ASN A 127 12.06 -22.46 25.07
CA ASN A 127 12.62 -22.89 26.37
C ASN A 127 11.60 -22.95 27.50
N GLY A 128 10.38 -22.45 27.29
CA GLY A 128 9.31 -22.43 28.30
C GLY A 128 9.51 -21.42 29.45
N GLU A 129 10.49 -20.51 29.32
CA GLU A 129 10.63 -19.40 30.27
C GLU A 129 9.42 -18.44 30.21
N GLU A 130 9.38 -17.49 31.16
CA GLU A 130 8.33 -16.47 31.20
C GLU A 130 8.27 -15.69 29.87
N TYR A 131 7.12 -15.67 29.22
CA TYR A 131 6.86 -15.09 27.89
C TYR A 131 7.57 -15.75 26.70
N ALA A 132 8.17 -16.93 26.88
CA ALA A 132 8.76 -17.73 25.83
C ALA A 132 7.80 -18.87 25.39
N PRO A 133 7.92 -19.37 24.13
CA PRO A 133 7.17 -20.56 23.73
C PRO A 133 7.61 -21.77 24.57
N ALA A 134 6.66 -22.67 24.88
CA ALA A 134 6.97 -23.94 25.52
C ALA A 134 8.01 -24.74 24.71
N PRO A 135 8.79 -25.63 25.32
CA PRO A 135 9.71 -26.53 24.61
C PRO A 135 9.00 -27.29 23.50
N LEU A 136 9.70 -27.50 22.36
CA LEU A 136 9.17 -28.29 21.25
C LEU A 136 9.00 -29.75 21.66
N SER A 137 7.84 -30.33 21.34
CA SER A 137 7.58 -31.76 21.57
C SER A 137 8.46 -32.64 20.67
N LYS A 138 8.51 -33.93 20.96
CA LYS A 138 9.25 -34.91 20.14
C LYS A 138 8.66 -34.99 18.74
N GLU A 139 7.34 -34.90 18.62
CA GLU A 139 6.59 -34.93 17.36
C GLU A 139 6.88 -33.66 16.55
N GLU A 140 6.88 -32.48 17.18
CA GLU A 140 7.25 -31.22 16.52
C GLU A 140 8.69 -31.23 16.02
N LYS A 141 9.66 -31.69 16.83
CA LYS A 141 11.07 -31.83 16.43
C LYS A 141 11.25 -32.81 15.26
N ALA A 142 10.50 -33.92 15.26
CA ALA A 142 10.51 -34.89 14.17
C ALA A 142 9.94 -34.28 12.88
N ALA A 143 8.82 -33.54 12.97
CA ALA A 143 8.19 -32.87 11.84
C ALA A 143 9.12 -31.78 11.24
N LEU A 144 9.77 -30.98 12.08
CA LEU A 144 10.72 -29.97 11.65
C LEU A 144 11.91 -30.60 10.91
N LYS A 145 12.50 -31.66 11.46
CA LYS A 145 13.61 -32.39 10.81
C LYS A 145 13.18 -32.96 9.46
N ALA A 146 11.97 -33.49 9.34
CA ALA A 146 11.41 -33.95 8.06
C ALA A 146 11.21 -32.80 7.08
N ALA A 147 10.70 -31.66 7.57
CA ALA A 147 10.46 -30.46 6.76
C ALA A 147 11.74 -29.84 6.20
N GLU A 148 12.84 -29.86 6.97
CA GLU A 148 14.17 -29.39 6.50
C GLU A 148 14.73 -30.22 5.36
N GLN A 149 14.32 -31.48 5.26
CA GLN A 149 14.77 -32.43 4.23
C GLN A 149 13.74 -32.60 3.09
N PHE A 150 12.62 -31.84 3.16
CA PHE A 150 11.57 -31.94 2.17
C PHE A 150 11.96 -31.22 0.87
N GLU A 151 11.96 -31.95 -0.25
CA GLU A 151 12.34 -31.42 -1.57
C GLU A 151 11.23 -31.55 -2.62
N ASP A 152 10.20 -32.37 -2.37
CA ASP A 152 9.14 -32.70 -3.33
C ASP A 152 8.00 -31.67 -3.31
N PHE A 153 8.36 -30.39 -3.51
CA PHE A 153 7.37 -29.32 -3.55
C PHE A 153 6.57 -29.34 -4.86
N SER A 154 5.26 -29.13 -4.74
CA SER A 154 4.44 -28.84 -5.92
C SER A 154 4.92 -27.57 -6.60
N GLU A 155 4.69 -27.45 -7.91
CA GLU A 155 5.07 -26.27 -8.66
C GLU A 155 4.39 -24.99 -8.09
N ALA A 156 3.14 -25.11 -7.68
CA ALA A 156 2.42 -24.02 -7.03
C ALA A 156 3.08 -23.55 -5.72
N ALA A 157 3.58 -24.50 -4.92
CA ALA A 157 4.30 -24.17 -3.68
C ALA A 157 5.68 -23.57 -3.95
N LEU A 158 6.38 -24.00 -5.00
CA LEU A 158 7.65 -23.38 -5.41
C LEU A 158 7.49 -21.89 -5.65
N TYR A 159 6.37 -21.47 -6.21
CA TYR A 159 6.03 -20.05 -6.47
C TYR A 159 5.11 -19.43 -5.42
N GLU A 160 4.93 -20.09 -4.27
CA GLU A 160 4.15 -19.57 -3.14
C GLU A 160 2.74 -19.10 -3.54
N CYS A 161 2.07 -19.85 -4.43
CA CYS A 161 0.77 -19.50 -4.98
C CYS A 161 -0.23 -20.65 -4.78
N PRO A 162 -1.47 -20.40 -4.30
CA PRO A 162 -2.50 -21.43 -4.30
C PRO A 162 -2.71 -22.02 -5.70
N GLN A 163 -2.84 -23.35 -5.81
CA GLN A 163 -2.90 -24.10 -7.07
C GLN A 163 -3.83 -23.48 -8.11
N TRP A 164 -5.07 -23.16 -7.73
CA TRP A 164 -6.06 -22.60 -8.65
C TRP A 164 -5.69 -21.19 -9.20
N LEU A 165 -4.93 -20.39 -8.41
CA LEU A 165 -4.41 -19.09 -8.87
C LEU A 165 -3.17 -19.27 -9.74
N PHE A 166 -2.32 -20.22 -9.38
CA PHE A 166 -1.16 -20.60 -10.17
C PHE A 166 -1.56 -20.99 -11.61
N GLU A 167 -2.58 -21.84 -11.75
CA GLU A 167 -3.13 -22.26 -13.05
C GLU A 167 -3.71 -21.08 -13.84
N LYS A 168 -4.35 -20.11 -13.17
CA LYS A 168 -4.94 -18.91 -13.82
C LYS A 168 -3.89 -17.91 -14.28
N ILE A 169 -2.85 -17.68 -13.50
CA ILE A 169 -1.81 -16.70 -13.82
C ILE A 169 -0.85 -17.27 -14.87
N GLY A 170 -0.45 -18.53 -14.75
CA GLY A 170 0.36 -19.26 -15.73
C GLY A 170 1.73 -18.63 -16.05
N ASN A 171 2.20 -17.69 -15.21
CA ASN A 171 3.47 -16.98 -15.42
C ASN A 171 4.33 -17.04 -14.16
N THR A 172 5.24 -17.98 -14.13
CA THR A 172 6.11 -18.26 -12.97
C THR A 172 7.03 -17.08 -12.63
N ARG A 173 7.58 -16.39 -13.63
CA ARG A 173 8.41 -15.18 -13.40
C ARG A 173 7.61 -14.07 -12.71
N LEU A 174 6.35 -13.89 -13.11
CA LEU A 174 5.48 -12.89 -12.50
C LEU A 174 5.15 -13.28 -11.05
N LEU A 175 4.89 -14.55 -10.78
CA LEU A 175 4.62 -15.05 -9.43
C LEU A 175 5.81 -14.85 -8.50
N ASP A 176 7.03 -15.17 -8.94
CA ASP A 176 8.26 -14.89 -8.19
C ASP A 176 8.38 -13.39 -7.88
N ALA A 177 8.22 -12.55 -8.89
CA ALA A 177 8.33 -11.12 -8.74
C ALA A 177 7.26 -10.55 -7.79
N LEU A 178 6.03 -11.10 -7.81
CA LEU A 178 4.93 -10.71 -6.90
C LEU A 178 5.12 -11.23 -5.47
N ASN A 179 5.99 -12.22 -5.24
CA ASN A 179 6.30 -12.71 -3.90
C ASN A 179 7.47 -11.95 -3.22
N THR A 180 8.13 -11.02 -3.92
CA THR A 180 9.15 -10.16 -3.33
C THR A 180 8.54 -9.06 -2.44
N THR A 181 9.37 -8.37 -1.66
CA THR A 181 8.92 -7.17 -0.93
C THR A 181 8.91 -5.97 -1.87
N ALA A 182 7.85 -5.16 -1.82
CA ALA A 182 7.77 -3.93 -2.60
C ALA A 182 8.64 -2.83 -1.99
N PRO A 183 9.26 -1.97 -2.80
CA PRO A 183 9.90 -0.75 -2.34
C PRO A 183 8.88 0.24 -1.78
N ALA A 184 9.36 1.27 -1.08
CA ALA A 184 8.53 2.35 -0.61
C ALA A 184 8.46 3.45 -1.68
N ASP A 185 7.30 3.60 -2.32
CA ASP A 185 7.04 4.65 -3.29
C ASP A 185 6.19 5.76 -2.68
N VAL A 186 6.58 7.00 -2.96
CA VAL A 186 5.81 8.20 -2.63
C VAL A 186 5.69 9.10 -3.87
N ARG A 187 4.60 9.83 -3.96
CA ARG A 187 4.45 10.92 -4.95
C ARG A 187 4.65 12.28 -4.27
N ALA A 188 5.24 13.22 -4.96
CA ALA A 188 5.19 14.63 -4.57
C ALA A 188 3.75 15.14 -4.68
N ASN A 189 3.38 16.05 -3.77
CA ASN A 189 2.05 16.63 -3.69
C ASN A 189 2.12 18.14 -3.66
N LEU A 190 1.51 18.81 -4.62
CA LEU A 190 1.50 20.28 -4.76
C LEU A 190 2.90 20.94 -4.70
N THR A 191 3.95 20.16 -4.88
CA THR A 191 5.35 20.61 -4.84
C THR A 191 6.18 19.90 -5.90
N ASP A 192 7.37 20.44 -6.18
CA ASP A 192 8.32 19.81 -7.07
C ASP A 192 8.95 18.56 -6.44
N ARG A 193 9.13 17.51 -7.25
CA ARG A 193 9.72 16.23 -6.82
C ARG A 193 11.12 16.39 -6.21
N ASN A 194 11.95 17.27 -6.75
CA ASN A 194 13.30 17.47 -6.24
C ASN A 194 13.28 18.20 -4.91
N HIS A 195 12.34 19.15 -4.73
CA HIS A 195 12.11 19.79 -3.44
C HIS A 195 11.73 18.77 -2.37
N ALA A 196 10.73 17.94 -2.65
CA ALA A 196 10.31 16.86 -1.73
C ALA A 196 11.47 15.92 -1.38
N ARG A 197 12.30 15.54 -2.38
CA ARG A 197 13.48 14.69 -2.18
C ARG A 197 14.52 15.33 -1.25
N GLU A 198 14.82 16.61 -1.43
CA GLU A 198 15.78 17.33 -0.58
C GLU A 198 15.24 17.50 0.86
N ARG A 199 13.93 17.66 1.03
CA ARG A 199 13.28 17.66 2.35
C ARG A 199 13.46 16.30 3.05
N LEU A 200 13.12 15.21 2.37
CA LEU A 200 13.31 13.85 2.88
C LEU A 200 14.76 13.56 3.26
N LYS A 201 15.72 13.99 2.41
CA LYS A 201 17.15 13.81 2.69
C LYS A 201 17.60 14.54 3.97
N LYS A 202 17.07 15.73 4.24
CA LYS A 202 17.35 16.47 5.49
C LYS A 202 16.84 15.73 6.74
N GLU A 203 15.81 14.91 6.57
CA GLU A 203 15.25 14.04 7.62
C GLU A 203 15.95 12.68 7.71
N GLY A 204 17.03 12.46 6.93
CA GLY A 204 17.79 11.20 6.91
C GLY A 204 17.12 10.09 6.10
N LEU A 205 16.11 10.42 5.26
CA LEU A 205 15.38 9.50 4.42
C LEU A 205 15.84 9.63 2.97
N PHE A 206 16.33 8.54 2.39
CA PHE A 206 16.93 8.56 1.06
C PHE A 206 15.97 7.96 0.04
N PHE A 207 15.56 8.82 -0.89
CA PHE A 207 14.68 8.48 -2.01
C PHE A 207 15.32 8.90 -3.33
N SER A 208 15.18 8.05 -4.34
CA SER A 208 15.57 8.33 -5.72
C SER A 208 14.33 8.56 -6.59
N PRO A 209 14.44 9.34 -7.69
CA PRO A 209 13.37 9.42 -8.67
C PRO A 209 12.96 8.04 -9.17
N THR A 210 11.65 7.80 -9.29
CA THR A 210 11.14 6.58 -9.92
C THR A 210 11.43 6.58 -11.43
N PRO A 211 11.47 5.39 -12.09
CA PRO A 211 11.86 5.28 -13.50
C PRO A 211 10.97 6.05 -14.48
N PHE A 212 9.67 6.10 -14.23
CA PHE A 212 8.70 6.61 -15.21
C PHE A 212 7.88 7.79 -14.68
N SER A 213 7.52 7.82 -13.39
CA SER A 213 6.68 8.90 -12.87
C SER A 213 7.47 10.19 -12.65
N PRO A 214 7.05 11.33 -13.27
CA PRO A 214 7.71 12.61 -13.07
C PRO A 214 7.55 13.18 -11.66
N ILE A 215 6.59 12.65 -10.88
CA ILE A 215 6.29 13.06 -9.50
C ILE A 215 6.69 12.00 -8.46
N GLY A 216 7.26 10.87 -8.90
CA GLY A 216 7.52 9.71 -8.07
C GLY A 216 8.91 9.69 -7.45
N LEU A 217 8.98 9.24 -6.22
CA LEU A 217 10.21 8.98 -5.46
C LEU A 217 10.12 7.57 -4.86
N ARG A 218 11.24 6.84 -4.87
CA ARG A 218 11.37 5.45 -4.39
C ARG A 218 12.50 5.29 -3.40
N SER A 219 12.25 4.56 -2.32
CA SER A 219 13.28 4.01 -1.46
C SER A 219 13.19 2.48 -1.48
N GLU A 220 14.33 1.82 -1.71
CA GLU A 220 14.42 0.35 -1.61
C GLU A 220 14.38 -0.10 -0.14
N ASP A 221 14.69 0.78 0.78
CA ASP A 221 14.62 0.53 2.21
C ASP A 221 13.18 0.63 2.71
N ARG A 222 12.88 -0.15 3.75
CA ARG A 222 11.63 -0.03 4.49
C ARG A 222 11.64 1.24 5.34
N VAL A 223 10.83 2.22 4.96
CA VAL A 223 10.77 3.54 5.58
C VAL A 223 9.53 3.69 6.45
N ASN A 224 9.70 4.24 7.66
CA ASN A 224 8.57 4.66 8.50
C ASN A 224 8.31 6.16 8.33
N LEU A 225 7.27 6.50 7.59
CA LEU A 225 6.90 7.88 7.30
C LEU A 225 6.04 8.54 8.40
N ASN A 226 5.60 7.80 9.42
CA ASN A 226 4.71 8.36 10.46
C ASN A 226 5.35 9.55 11.22
N ASN A 227 6.67 9.53 11.38
CA ASN A 227 7.42 10.59 12.06
C ASN A 227 8.12 11.54 11.06
N CYS A 228 7.90 11.38 9.78
CA CYS A 228 8.49 12.22 8.73
C CYS A 228 7.70 13.52 8.60
N MET A 229 8.34 14.66 8.80
CA MET A 229 7.71 15.98 8.68
C MET A 229 7.24 16.26 7.26
N THR A 230 8.03 15.90 6.25
CA THR A 230 7.66 16.04 4.83
C THR A 230 6.36 15.30 4.51
N TYR A 231 6.09 14.15 5.17
CA TYR A 231 4.82 13.44 5.04
C TYR A 231 3.70 14.09 5.85
N GLN A 232 3.99 14.53 7.10
CA GLN A 232 3.00 15.18 7.97
C GLN A 232 2.54 16.53 7.39
N ASP A 233 3.45 17.29 6.80
CA ASP A 233 3.18 18.56 6.12
C ASP A 233 2.44 18.37 4.77
N GLY A 234 2.21 17.12 4.34
CA GLY A 234 1.46 16.82 3.13
C GLY A 234 2.21 17.03 1.82
N GLU A 235 3.52 17.26 1.83
CA GLU A 235 4.32 17.44 0.61
C GLU A 235 4.54 16.15 -0.17
N ILE A 236 4.34 15.00 0.48
CA ILE A 236 4.36 13.67 -0.15
C ILE A 236 3.17 12.83 0.28
N GLU A 237 2.80 11.89 -0.58
CA GLU A 237 1.81 10.86 -0.28
C GLU A 237 2.32 9.49 -0.73
N VAL A 238 2.06 8.44 0.09
CA VAL A 238 2.41 7.05 -0.24
C VAL A 238 1.56 6.58 -1.42
N MET A 239 2.20 6.20 -2.51
CA MET A 239 1.53 5.74 -3.72
C MET A 239 2.50 4.97 -4.61
N ASP A 240 2.17 3.72 -4.94
CA ASP A 240 2.93 2.94 -5.92
C ASP A 240 3.08 3.67 -7.26
N GLU A 241 4.23 3.53 -7.92
CA GLU A 241 4.51 4.25 -9.16
C GLU A 241 3.50 3.94 -10.26
N ALA A 242 3.00 2.68 -10.42
CA ALA A 242 1.97 2.40 -11.41
C ALA A 242 0.68 3.20 -11.13
N SER A 243 0.28 3.32 -9.87
CA SER A 243 -0.88 4.11 -9.48
C SER A 243 -0.70 5.60 -9.77
N GLN A 244 0.53 6.13 -9.62
CA GLN A 244 0.89 7.50 -10.01
C GLN A 244 0.77 7.69 -11.53
N LEU A 245 1.37 6.78 -12.31
CA LEU A 245 1.32 6.79 -13.78
C LEU A 245 -0.10 6.70 -14.30
N ILE A 246 -0.91 5.81 -13.74
CA ILE A 246 -2.33 5.67 -14.06
C ILE A 246 -3.07 7.00 -13.81
N SER A 247 -2.78 7.68 -12.69
CA SER A 247 -3.40 8.98 -12.39
C SER A 247 -3.04 10.05 -13.41
N LEU A 248 -1.80 10.07 -13.90
CA LEU A 248 -1.35 10.97 -14.99
C LEU A 248 -2.03 10.61 -16.32
N LEU A 249 -2.09 9.31 -16.65
CA LEU A 249 -2.68 8.78 -17.89
C LEU A 249 -4.20 9.00 -18.00
N CYS A 250 -4.89 9.25 -16.89
CA CYS A 250 -6.29 9.71 -16.92
C CYS A 250 -6.45 11.06 -17.65
N ARG A 251 -5.37 11.85 -17.79
CA ARG A 251 -5.33 13.17 -18.46
C ARG A 251 -6.53 14.03 -18.09
N ILE A 252 -6.73 14.18 -16.82
CA ILE A 252 -7.77 15.06 -16.27
C ILE A 252 -7.39 16.53 -16.48
N LYS A 253 -8.40 17.38 -16.61
CA LYS A 253 -8.26 18.86 -16.72
C LYS A 253 -9.35 19.52 -15.90
N ALA A 254 -9.11 20.75 -15.46
CA ALA A 254 -10.04 21.50 -14.60
C ALA A 254 -11.47 21.63 -15.16
N HIS A 255 -11.60 21.75 -16.48
CA HIS A 255 -12.92 21.87 -17.16
C HIS A 255 -13.64 20.51 -17.33
N HIS A 256 -12.99 19.39 -17.00
CA HIS A 256 -13.65 18.08 -17.07
C HIS A 256 -14.62 17.90 -15.91
N LYS A 257 -15.78 17.28 -16.18
CA LYS A 257 -16.64 16.70 -15.16
C LYS A 257 -16.10 15.32 -14.81
N ILE A 258 -15.48 15.22 -13.61
CA ILE A 258 -14.67 14.07 -13.20
C ILE A 258 -15.37 13.33 -12.06
N ILE A 259 -15.46 11.99 -12.17
CA ILE A 259 -15.85 11.14 -11.06
C ILE A 259 -14.81 10.01 -10.86
N ASP A 260 -14.42 9.80 -9.61
CA ASP A 260 -13.74 8.59 -9.12
C ASP A 260 -14.81 7.74 -8.45
N TYR A 261 -15.32 6.71 -9.18
CA TYR A 261 -16.54 6.00 -8.82
C TYR A 261 -16.33 4.98 -7.69
N CYS A 262 -15.14 4.39 -7.61
CA CYS A 262 -14.76 3.44 -6.55
C CYS A 262 -13.57 4.01 -5.74
N ALA A 263 -13.71 5.24 -5.24
CA ALA A 263 -12.61 6.04 -4.71
C ALA A 263 -11.94 5.44 -3.45
N GLY A 264 -12.62 4.56 -2.73
CA GLY A 264 -12.10 3.98 -1.50
C GLY A 264 -11.71 5.06 -0.47
N ALA A 265 -10.46 5.00 -0.01
CA ALA A 265 -9.89 6.01 0.88
C ALA A 265 -9.24 7.20 0.12
N GLY A 266 -9.52 7.34 -1.17
CA GLY A 266 -9.15 8.51 -1.97
C GLY A 266 -7.76 8.50 -2.58
N GLY A 267 -7.11 7.36 -2.73
CA GLY A 267 -5.75 7.31 -3.27
C GLY A 267 -5.61 8.05 -4.60
N LYS A 268 -6.44 7.72 -5.59
CA LYS A 268 -6.45 8.34 -6.92
C LYS A 268 -7.14 9.71 -6.90
N ALA A 269 -8.28 9.87 -6.21
CA ALA A 269 -8.95 11.16 -6.09
C ALA A 269 -8.02 12.26 -5.55
N LEU A 270 -7.22 11.97 -4.51
CA LEU A 270 -6.24 12.89 -3.95
C LEU A 270 -5.08 13.18 -4.92
N ALA A 271 -4.64 12.18 -5.70
CA ALA A 271 -3.67 12.40 -6.76
C ALA A 271 -4.23 13.32 -7.84
N PHE A 272 -5.49 13.14 -8.23
CA PHE A 272 -6.19 14.02 -9.17
C PHE A 272 -6.28 15.46 -8.66
N GLY A 273 -6.64 15.66 -7.38
CA GLY A 273 -6.68 16.99 -6.78
C GLY A 273 -5.32 17.70 -6.83
N SER A 274 -4.25 16.95 -6.54
CA SER A 274 -2.88 17.44 -6.64
C SER A 274 -2.48 17.80 -8.08
N LEU A 275 -2.78 16.94 -9.05
CA LEU A 275 -2.47 17.16 -10.47
C LEU A 275 -3.22 18.36 -11.07
N LEU A 276 -4.40 18.67 -10.55
CA LEU A 276 -5.18 19.84 -10.92
C LEU A 276 -4.81 21.11 -10.13
N HIS A 277 -3.86 21.04 -9.19
CA HIS A 277 -3.51 22.16 -8.31
C HIS A 277 -4.73 22.80 -7.66
N ASN A 278 -5.67 21.98 -7.22
CA ASN A 278 -6.96 22.40 -6.65
C ASN A 278 -7.92 23.14 -7.60
N ASP A 279 -7.63 23.17 -8.92
CA ASP A 279 -8.55 23.70 -9.92
C ASP A 279 -9.57 22.64 -10.38
N GLY A 280 -10.77 23.05 -10.76
CA GLY A 280 -11.84 22.12 -11.13
C GLY A 280 -12.47 21.40 -9.93
N LEU A 281 -13.29 20.38 -10.18
CA LEU A 281 -13.99 19.61 -9.15
C LEU A 281 -13.96 18.12 -9.46
N ILE A 282 -13.65 17.32 -8.43
CA ILE A 282 -13.62 15.85 -8.48
C ILE A 282 -14.73 15.32 -7.58
N TRP A 283 -15.67 14.55 -8.14
CA TRP A 283 -16.62 13.78 -7.37
C TRP A 283 -16.00 12.43 -7.00
N ALA A 284 -16.00 12.10 -5.72
CA ALA A 284 -15.52 10.83 -5.19
C ALA A 284 -16.68 10.03 -4.61
N HIS A 285 -16.91 8.83 -5.13
CA HIS A 285 -17.95 7.91 -4.68
C HIS A 285 -17.31 6.57 -4.28
N ASP A 286 -17.86 5.96 -3.25
CA ASP A 286 -17.58 4.56 -2.87
C ASP A 286 -18.78 4.00 -2.11
N ILE A 287 -19.09 2.73 -2.32
CA ILE A 287 -20.18 2.04 -1.61
C ILE A 287 -19.89 1.94 -0.10
N ASN A 288 -18.61 1.95 0.28
CA ASN A 288 -18.17 1.89 1.68
C ASN A 288 -17.96 3.31 2.22
N GLU A 289 -18.97 3.86 2.91
CA GLU A 289 -18.96 5.20 3.49
C GLU A 289 -17.83 5.42 4.50
N GLU A 290 -17.41 4.38 5.25
CA GLU A 290 -16.29 4.49 6.20
C GLU A 290 -14.97 4.76 5.47
N ARG A 291 -14.73 4.06 4.35
CA ARG A 291 -13.57 4.31 3.51
C ARG A 291 -13.61 5.70 2.89
N LEU A 292 -14.76 6.08 2.36
CA LEU A 292 -15.01 7.40 1.77
C LEU A 292 -14.76 8.53 2.79
N GLY A 293 -15.18 8.34 4.05
CA GLY A 293 -14.96 9.28 5.13
C GLY A 293 -13.48 9.56 5.46
N ARG A 294 -12.57 8.64 5.09
CA ARG A 294 -11.13 8.82 5.29
C ARG A 294 -10.51 9.85 4.33
N ILE A 295 -11.18 10.13 3.21
CA ILE A 295 -10.72 11.12 2.21
C ILE A 295 -10.54 12.49 2.85
N LYS A 296 -11.51 12.92 3.66
CA LYS A 296 -11.50 14.28 4.27
C LYS A 296 -10.22 14.53 5.05
N LYS A 297 -9.85 13.63 5.97
CA LYS A 297 -8.65 13.79 6.81
C LYS A 297 -7.37 13.80 5.98
N ARG A 298 -7.30 12.98 4.93
CA ARG A 298 -6.13 12.94 4.03
C ARG A 298 -6.06 14.17 3.16
N ALA A 299 -7.20 14.67 2.65
CA ALA A 299 -7.29 15.90 1.87
C ALA A 299 -6.84 17.12 2.69
N GLU A 300 -7.27 17.22 3.96
CA GLU A 300 -6.83 18.26 4.89
C GLU A 300 -5.30 18.25 5.07
N ARG A 301 -4.68 17.07 5.28
CA ARG A 301 -3.22 16.95 5.40
C ARG A 301 -2.49 17.34 4.12
N LEU A 302 -3.05 17.00 2.96
CA LEU A 302 -2.46 17.23 1.63
C LEU A 302 -2.77 18.60 1.03
N ASP A 303 -3.55 19.43 1.72
CA ASP A 303 -4.08 20.71 1.23
C ASP A 303 -4.85 20.56 -0.10
N ILE A 304 -5.61 19.46 -0.24
CA ILE A 304 -6.46 19.20 -1.41
C ILE A 304 -7.89 19.66 -1.09
N LEU A 305 -8.37 20.64 -1.85
CA LEU A 305 -9.61 21.37 -1.58
C LEU A 305 -10.74 21.06 -2.57
N ASN A 306 -10.43 20.43 -3.71
CA ASN A 306 -11.33 20.30 -4.86
C ASN A 306 -11.97 18.90 -4.97
N ILE A 307 -12.08 18.14 -3.87
CA ILE A 307 -12.76 16.83 -3.83
C ILE A 307 -14.08 16.95 -3.09
N LYS A 308 -15.16 16.48 -3.72
CA LYS A 308 -16.48 16.35 -3.12
C LYS A 308 -16.87 14.88 -3.03
N THR A 309 -17.01 14.37 -1.80
CA THR A 309 -17.54 13.02 -1.58
C THR A 309 -19.05 12.99 -1.77
N ILE A 310 -19.55 11.98 -2.49
CA ILE A 310 -20.99 11.78 -2.75
C ILE A 310 -21.38 10.35 -2.44
N LYS A 311 -22.59 10.16 -1.89
CA LYS A 311 -23.15 8.83 -1.59
C LYS A 311 -23.85 8.22 -2.81
N ASN A 312 -24.53 9.04 -3.59
CA ASN A 312 -25.26 8.61 -4.77
C ASN A 312 -24.82 9.42 -5.97
N VAL A 313 -24.63 8.77 -7.08
CA VAL A 313 -24.35 9.40 -8.37
C VAL A 313 -25.69 9.74 -9.01
N GLN A 314 -26.04 11.01 -9.05
CA GLN A 314 -27.29 11.51 -9.63
C GLN A 314 -27.06 12.10 -11.02
N ASP A 315 -25.89 12.70 -11.23
CA ASP A 315 -25.53 13.33 -12.48
C ASP A 315 -25.13 12.29 -13.54
N LYS A 316 -25.38 12.66 -14.79
CA LYS A 316 -24.87 11.98 -15.99
C LYS A 316 -23.85 12.89 -16.69
N ASP A 317 -23.34 12.45 -17.80
CA ASP A 317 -22.45 13.22 -18.68
C ASP A 317 -21.07 13.56 -18.09
N TYR A 318 -20.49 12.63 -17.33
CA TYR A 318 -19.10 12.75 -16.91
C TYR A 318 -18.17 12.64 -18.12
N THR A 319 -17.30 13.64 -18.29
CA THR A 319 -16.28 13.61 -19.35
C THR A 319 -15.09 12.72 -18.98
N ARG A 320 -14.96 12.40 -17.68
CA ARG A 320 -14.02 11.42 -17.12
C ARG A 320 -14.74 10.59 -16.06
N PHE A 321 -15.17 9.40 -16.45
CA PHE A 321 -15.73 8.42 -15.53
C PHE A 321 -14.64 7.39 -15.21
N ILE A 322 -14.11 7.43 -13.99
CA ILE A 322 -12.95 6.63 -13.56
C ILE A 322 -13.42 5.55 -12.61
N ILE A 323 -13.09 4.32 -12.91
CA ILE A 323 -13.43 3.12 -12.15
C ILE A 323 -12.12 2.47 -11.68
N ASP A 324 -11.73 2.70 -10.42
CA ASP A 324 -10.71 1.89 -9.74
C ASP A 324 -11.43 0.67 -9.14
N ALA A 325 -11.70 -0.32 -9.98
CA ALA A 325 -12.65 -1.39 -9.70
C ALA A 325 -12.26 -2.24 -8.48
N PRO A 326 -13.25 -2.66 -7.65
CA PRO A 326 -12.99 -3.68 -6.65
C PRO A 326 -12.49 -4.94 -7.36
N CYS A 327 -11.37 -5.49 -6.89
CA CYS A 327 -10.70 -6.60 -7.54
C CYS A 327 -10.05 -7.56 -6.52
N SER A 328 -9.45 -8.64 -7.00
CA SER A 328 -8.73 -9.61 -6.17
C SER A 328 -7.51 -9.02 -5.46
N GLY A 329 -6.95 -7.91 -5.97
CA GLY A 329 -5.70 -7.34 -5.49
C GLY A 329 -4.48 -8.20 -5.81
N SER A 330 -4.58 -9.12 -6.80
CA SER A 330 -3.51 -10.06 -7.13
C SER A 330 -2.22 -9.40 -7.59
N GLY A 331 -2.29 -8.17 -8.06
CA GLY A 331 -1.11 -7.38 -8.44
C GLY A 331 -0.34 -6.78 -7.25
N THR A 332 -0.93 -6.77 -6.05
CA THR A 332 -0.35 -6.11 -4.86
C THR A 332 0.21 -7.08 -3.81
N TRP A 333 0.41 -8.36 -4.16
CA TRP A 333 0.93 -9.36 -3.21
C TRP A 333 2.31 -9.04 -2.67
N ARG A 334 3.07 -8.21 -3.34
CA ARG A 334 4.33 -7.65 -2.83
C ARG A 334 4.14 -6.89 -1.51
N ARG A 335 2.97 -6.26 -1.33
CA ARG A 335 2.59 -5.48 -0.13
C ARG A 335 1.72 -6.28 0.82
N THR A 336 0.79 -7.06 0.27
CA THR A 336 -0.21 -7.85 1.01
C THR A 336 -0.15 -9.33 0.62
N PRO A 337 0.91 -10.05 1.00
CA PRO A 337 1.12 -11.45 0.56
C PRO A 337 0.07 -12.42 1.09
N ASP A 338 -0.64 -12.07 2.16
CA ASP A 338 -1.77 -12.83 2.71
C ASP A 338 -3.01 -12.81 1.80
N ALA A 339 -3.15 -11.80 0.93
CA ALA A 339 -4.32 -11.62 0.07
C ALA A 339 -4.57 -12.83 -0.85
N LYS A 340 -3.50 -13.48 -1.35
CA LYS A 340 -3.60 -14.67 -2.20
C LYS A 340 -4.23 -15.88 -1.50
N PHE A 341 -4.22 -15.93 -0.16
CA PHE A 341 -4.83 -16.98 0.64
C PHE A 341 -6.26 -16.65 1.10
N ARG A 342 -6.68 -15.39 0.97
CA ARG A 342 -8.03 -14.93 1.34
C ARG A 342 -9.02 -14.95 0.17
N ILE A 343 -8.53 -14.84 -1.06
CA ILE A 343 -9.37 -14.93 -2.26
C ILE A 343 -9.75 -16.39 -2.54
N THR A 344 -10.99 -16.61 -2.91
CA THR A 344 -11.52 -17.94 -3.31
C THR A 344 -12.08 -17.89 -4.73
N PRO A 345 -12.20 -19.02 -5.44
CA PRO A 345 -12.84 -19.05 -6.75
C PRO A 345 -14.27 -18.48 -6.75
N GLN A 346 -15.03 -18.70 -5.67
CA GLN A 346 -16.36 -18.12 -5.51
C GLN A 346 -16.29 -16.60 -5.39
N ARG A 347 -15.40 -16.09 -4.52
CA ARG A 347 -15.23 -14.64 -4.34
C ARG A 347 -14.78 -13.94 -5.62
N LEU A 348 -13.92 -14.59 -6.40
CA LEU A 348 -13.51 -14.07 -7.71
C LEU A 348 -14.73 -13.93 -8.65
N ARG A 349 -15.60 -14.95 -8.73
CA ARG A 349 -16.84 -14.86 -9.55
C ARG A 349 -17.75 -13.71 -9.14
N GLU A 350 -17.92 -13.50 -7.82
CA GLU A 350 -18.69 -12.36 -7.29
C GLU A 350 -18.08 -11.01 -7.72
N ILE A 351 -16.77 -10.89 -7.60
CA ILE A 351 -16.03 -9.68 -7.99
C ILE A 351 -16.20 -9.41 -9.49
N LEU A 352 -16.09 -10.44 -10.34
CA LEU A 352 -16.28 -10.30 -11.79
C LEU A 352 -17.69 -9.79 -12.15
N GLY A 353 -18.72 -10.26 -11.44
CA GLY A 353 -20.08 -9.74 -11.61
C GLY A 353 -20.19 -8.26 -11.22
N ILE A 354 -19.64 -7.88 -10.08
CA ILE A 354 -19.60 -6.47 -9.62
C ILE A 354 -18.85 -5.58 -10.63
N GLN A 355 -17.71 -6.03 -11.15
CA GLN A 355 -16.94 -5.29 -12.16
C GLN A 355 -17.75 -5.05 -13.44
N ALA A 356 -18.48 -6.07 -13.90
CA ALA A 356 -19.37 -5.93 -15.07
C ALA A 356 -20.48 -4.90 -14.81
N GLU A 357 -21.17 -4.98 -13.65
CA GLU A 357 -22.22 -4.02 -13.28
C GLU A 357 -21.70 -2.58 -13.20
N ILE A 358 -20.50 -2.38 -12.65
CA ILE A 358 -19.89 -1.05 -12.54
C ILE A 358 -19.51 -0.51 -13.92
N LEU A 359 -19.05 -1.35 -14.85
CA LEU A 359 -18.76 -0.94 -16.23
C LEU A 359 -20.03 -0.51 -16.96
N GLU A 360 -21.14 -1.26 -16.85
CA GLU A 360 -22.46 -0.89 -17.41
C GLU A 360 -22.91 0.47 -16.85
N PHE A 361 -22.83 0.65 -15.53
CA PHE A 361 -23.16 1.94 -14.88
C PHE A 361 -22.29 3.07 -15.42
N GLY A 362 -20.99 2.84 -15.59
CA GLY A 362 -20.05 3.82 -16.14
C GLY A 362 -20.38 4.20 -17.58
N ALA A 363 -20.83 3.23 -18.41
CA ALA A 363 -21.23 3.48 -19.79
C ALA A 363 -22.43 4.44 -19.88
N GLU A 364 -23.45 4.24 -19.02
CA GLU A 364 -24.63 5.11 -18.95
C GLU A 364 -24.31 6.54 -18.53
N HIS A 365 -23.31 6.71 -17.67
CA HIS A 365 -22.96 8.00 -17.05
C HIS A 365 -21.81 8.73 -17.74
N THR A 366 -21.15 8.10 -18.70
CA THR A 366 -20.09 8.74 -19.50
C THR A 366 -20.70 9.58 -20.63
N ALA A 367 -20.29 10.84 -20.72
CA ALA A 367 -20.71 11.77 -21.78
C ALA A 367 -20.29 11.28 -23.17
N ALA A 368 -21.05 11.64 -24.21
CA ALA A 368 -20.60 11.50 -25.58
C ALA A 368 -19.26 12.26 -25.78
N GLY A 369 -18.26 11.62 -26.40
CA GLY A 369 -16.90 12.13 -26.51
C GLY A 369 -16.07 12.06 -25.22
N GLY A 370 -16.69 11.67 -24.09
CA GLY A 370 -16.02 11.44 -22.81
C GLY A 370 -15.20 10.15 -22.79
N ARG A 371 -14.53 9.91 -21.67
CA ARG A 371 -13.73 8.70 -21.44
C ARG A 371 -14.24 7.93 -20.23
N LEU A 372 -14.50 6.64 -20.44
CA LEU A 372 -14.66 5.63 -19.41
C LEU A 372 -13.29 5.00 -19.17
N ILE A 373 -12.81 5.04 -17.93
CA ILE A 373 -11.47 4.57 -17.56
C ILE A 373 -11.63 3.45 -16.54
N TYR A 374 -11.13 2.27 -16.89
CA TYR A 374 -11.19 1.07 -16.06
C TYR A 374 -9.79 0.71 -15.55
N ILE A 375 -9.69 0.49 -14.26
CA ILE A 375 -8.44 0.23 -13.54
C ILE A 375 -8.68 -0.91 -12.57
N THR A 376 -7.71 -1.82 -12.44
CA THR A 376 -7.63 -2.80 -11.37
C THR A 376 -6.21 -2.90 -10.83
N CYS A 377 -6.05 -3.30 -9.58
CA CYS A 377 -4.77 -3.77 -9.05
C CYS A 377 -4.68 -5.31 -9.13
N SER A 378 -5.09 -5.88 -10.26
CA SER A 378 -5.09 -7.32 -10.54
C SER A 378 -4.20 -7.67 -11.72
N VAL A 379 -3.62 -8.88 -11.68
CA VAL A 379 -2.91 -9.51 -12.79
C VAL A 379 -3.73 -10.61 -13.49
N LEU A 380 -4.96 -10.87 -13.02
CA LEU A 380 -5.83 -11.89 -13.57
C LEU A 380 -6.51 -11.42 -14.86
N PRO A 381 -6.36 -12.15 -15.98
CA PRO A 381 -7.00 -11.78 -17.24
C PRO A 381 -8.52 -11.67 -17.16
N GLU A 382 -9.16 -12.46 -16.28
CA GLU A 382 -10.61 -12.43 -16.07
C GLU A 382 -11.10 -11.08 -15.53
N GLU A 383 -10.31 -10.40 -14.70
CA GLU A 383 -10.63 -9.10 -14.11
C GLU A 383 -10.23 -7.93 -15.03
N ASN A 384 -9.42 -8.20 -16.04
CA ASN A 384 -8.75 -7.22 -16.90
C ASN A 384 -9.27 -7.29 -18.34
N GLU A 385 -8.50 -7.92 -19.24
CA GLU A 385 -8.78 -7.96 -20.67
C GLU A 385 -10.15 -8.53 -20.99
N ARG A 386 -10.53 -9.64 -20.32
CA ARG A 386 -11.81 -10.31 -20.57
C ARG A 386 -13.01 -9.47 -20.16
N GLN A 387 -12.89 -8.65 -19.08
CA GLN A 387 -13.93 -7.69 -18.73
C GLN A 387 -14.09 -6.63 -19.80
N ILE A 388 -12.99 -6.05 -20.28
CA ILE A 388 -13.02 -5.03 -21.32
C ILE A 388 -13.54 -5.60 -22.64
N GLU A 389 -13.09 -6.77 -23.08
CA GLU A 389 -13.56 -7.42 -24.30
C GLU A 389 -15.06 -7.73 -24.23
N SER A 390 -15.54 -8.24 -23.10
CA SER A 390 -16.97 -8.50 -22.88
C SER A 390 -17.80 -7.21 -22.88
N PHE A 391 -17.29 -6.14 -22.28
CA PHE A 391 -17.91 -4.83 -22.26
C PHE A 391 -18.01 -4.24 -23.68
N LEU A 392 -16.91 -4.22 -24.43
CA LEU A 392 -16.87 -3.65 -25.79
C LEU A 392 -17.76 -4.41 -26.78
N ALA A 393 -17.94 -5.72 -26.58
CA ALA A 393 -18.87 -6.52 -27.42
C ALA A 393 -20.33 -6.08 -27.25
N LYS A 394 -20.69 -5.50 -26.09
CA LYS A 394 -22.04 -5.00 -25.80
C LYS A 394 -22.21 -3.51 -26.11
N HIS A 395 -21.10 -2.76 -26.06
CA HIS A 395 -21.06 -1.30 -26.18
C HIS A 395 -20.22 -0.86 -27.39
N PRO A 396 -20.70 -1.04 -28.61
CA PRO A 396 -19.97 -0.66 -29.82
C PRO A 396 -19.69 0.85 -29.94
N GLU A 397 -20.41 1.67 -29.15
CA GLU A 397 -20.16 3.10 -29.03
C GLU A 397 -18.88 3.46 -28.28
N PHE A 398 -18.25 2.48 -27.61
CA PHE A 398 -16.96 2.66 -26.95
C PHE A 398 -15.82 2.02 -27.74
N SER A 399 -14.68 2.68 -27.76
CA SER A 399 -13.44 2.14 -28.31
C SER A 399 -12.25 2.44 -27.41
N PRO A 400 -11.32 1.49 -27.21
CA PRO A 400 -10.06 1.78 -26.55
C PRO A 400 -9.32 2.89 -27.30
N ILE A 401 -8.71 3.81 -26.56
CA ILE A 401 -7.79 4.78 -27.17
C ILE A 401 -6.43 4.11 -27.42
N ASP A 402 -5.60 4.70 -28.27
CA ASP A 402 -4.21 4.24 -28.42
C ASP A 402 -3.41 4.60 -27.15
N HIS A 403 -3.12 3.58 -26.32
CA HIS A 403 -2.41 3.80 -25.06
C HIS A 403 -0.91 4.05 -25.24
N LYS A 404 -0.33 3.66 -26.37
CA LYS A 404 1.07 4.00 -26.66
C LYS A 404 1.21 5.48 -26.98
N GLU A 405 0.28 6.04 -27.74
CA GLU A 405 0.20 7.47 -28.00
C GLU A 405 -0.11 8.24 -26.70
N LEU A 406 -1.10 7.77 -25.92
CA LEU A 406 -1.44 8.34 -24.63
C LEU A 406 -0.22 8.40 -23.69
N TRP A 407 0.57 7.32 -23.62
CA TRP A 407 1.78 7.22 -22.83
C TRP A 407 2.81 8.28 -23.26
N ARG A 408 3.11 8.31 -24.57
CA ARG A 408 4.07 9.26 -25.13
C ARG A 408 3.69 10.72 -24.88
N GLU A 409 2.42 11.05 -25.11
CA GLU A 409 1.92 12.43 -24.95
C GLU A 409 1.80 12.86 -23.48
N THR A 410 1.67 11.92 -22.55
CA THR A 410 1.48 12.23 -21.13
C THR A 410 2.80 12.32 -20.38
N LEU A 411 3.75 11.43 -20.67
CA LEU A 411 4.96 11.25 -19.88
C LEU A 411 6.21 11.78 -20.57
N ASP A 412 6.15 12.05 -21.87
CA ASP A 412 7.31 12.44 -22.70
C ASP A 412 8.50 11.46 -22.59
N ILE A 413 8.16 10.16 -22.45
CA ILE A 413 9.14 9.08 -22.34
C ILE A 413 9.08 8.24 -23.62
N PRO A 414 10.23 8.08 -24.34
CA PRO A 414 10.22 7.30 -25.59
C PRO A 414 10.04 5.79 -25.37
N LEU A 415 10.47 5.27 -24.20
CA LEU A 415 10.30 3.85 -23.86
C LEU A 415 8.84 3.53 -23.54
N TYR A 416 8.27 2.59 -24.30
CA TYR A 416 6.96 2.01 -24.03
C TYR A 416 7.12 0.57 -23.58
N PRO A 417 6.95 0.27 -22.28
CA PRO A 417 7.29 -1.04 -21.71
C PRO A 417 6.16 -2.08 -21.78
N PHE A 418 5.22 -1.93 -22.72
CA PHE A 418 4.04 -2.79 -22.86
C PHE A 418 3.94 -3.39 -24.25
N ASP A 419 3.34 -4.59 -24.35
CA ASP A 419 3.21 -5.32 -25.61
C ASP A 419 1.93 -4.95 -26.40
N ASP A 420 0.89 -4.43 -25.72
CA ASP A 420 -0.41 -4.07 -26.30
C ASP A 420 -0.62 -2.54 -26.28
N THR A 421 -1.38 -2.01 -27.24
CA THR A 421 -1.78 -0.60 -27.31
C THR A 421 -3.23 -0.35 -26.89
N ARG A 422 -4.02 -1.41 -26.71
CA ARG A 422 -5.44 -1.33 -26.29
C ARG A 422 -5.59 -1.12 -24.78
N TRP A 423 -4.56 -1.50 -23.98
CA TRP A 423 -4.51 -1.38 -22.53
C TRP A 423 -3.08 -1.46 -22.02
N LEU A 424 -2.87 -1.13 -20.76
CA LEU A 424 -1.56 -1.21 -20.11
C LEU A 424 -1.62 -2.23 -18.97
N LYS A 425 -0.63 -3.12 -18.91
CA LYS A 425 -0.44 -4.12 -17.86
C LYS A 425 0.86 -3.85 -17.14
N PHE A 426 0.77 -3.11 -16.04
CA PHE A 426 1.92 -2.84 -15.16
C PHE A 426 2.26 -4.07 -14.35
N SER A 427 3.54 -4.29 -14.09
CA SER A 427 4.01 -5.38 -13.27
C SER A 427 5.44 -5.16 -12.76
N PRO A 428 5.90 -5.93 -11.77
CA PRO A 428 7.30 -5.88 -11.35
C PRO A 428 8.30 -6.23 -12.47
N LEU A 429 7.85 -6.93 -13.53
CA LEU A 429 8.71 -7.38 -14.61
C LEU A 429 9.01 -6.28 -15.64
N ASN A 430 8.01 -5.49 -16.02
CA ASN A 430 8.15 -4.50 -17.08
C ASN A 430 8.33 -3.07 -16.57
N THR A 431 7.70 -2.70 -15.48
CA THR A 431 7.73 -1.34 -14.92
C THR A 431 8.34 -1.25 -13.53
N LYS A 432 8.70 -2.39 -12.90
CA LYS A 432 9.21 -2.48 -11.50
C LYS A 432 8.21 -1.93 -10.47
N THR A 433 6.93 -1.96 -10.80
CA THR A 433 5.82 -1.50 -9.98
C THR A 433 5.00 -2.68 -9.45
N ASP A 434 3.95 -2.41 -8.67
CA ASP A 434 2.93 -3.41 -8.42
C ASP A 434 2.16 -3.74 -9.71
N GLY A 435 1.39 -4.84 -9.69
CA GLY A 435 0.57 -5.26 -10.82
C GLY A 435 -0.69 -4.40 -10.93
N PHE A 436 -0.86 -3.71 -12.05
CA PHE A 436 -2.06 -2.94 -12.36
C PHE A 436 -2.48 -3.17 -13.81
N PHE A 437 -3.76 -3.02 -14.04
CA PHE A 437 -4.36 -2.94 -15.37
C PHE A 437 -5.00 -1.56 -15.56
N PHE A 438 -4.85 -1.00 -16.76
CA PHE A 438 -5.44 0.29 -17.13
C PHE A 438 -5.97 0.23 -18.55
N CYS A 439 -7.23 0.60 -18.74
CA CYS A 439 -7.83 0.78 -20.03
C CYS A 439 -8.69 2.05 -20.04
N ALA A 440 -8.38 2.98 -20.95
CA ALA A 440 -9.20 4.15 -21.22
C ALA A 440 -9.94 3.96 -22.54
N MET A 441 -11.26 4.10 -22.51
CA MET A 441 -12.17 3.95 -23.64
C MET A 441 -12.88 5.26 -23.92
N LYS A 442 -12.97 5.65 -25.19
CA LYS A 442 -13.69 6.85 -25.63
C LYS A 442 -15.08 6.47 -26.09
N LYS A 443 -16.11 7.18 -25.61
CA LYS A 443 -17.48 7.09 -26.11
C LYS A 443 -17.61 7.90 -27.40
N ALA A 444 -18.18 7.31 -28.44
CA ALA A 444 -18.46 8.02 -29.68
C ALA A 444 -19.38 9.24 -29.43
N VAL A 445 -19.23 10.25 -30.26
CA VAL A 445 -20.24 11.33 -30.38
C VAL A 445 -21.31 10.83 -31.31
N ALA A 446 -22.56 10.89 -30.90
CA ALA A 446 -23.65 10.57 -31.79
C ALA A 446 -23.57 11.49 -33.05
N GLU A 447 -23.50 10.89 -34.22
CA GLU A 447 -23.65 11.67 -35.46
C GLU A 447 -25.04 12.30 -35.43
N SER A 448 -25.09 13.64 -35.50
CA SER A 448 -26.32 14.44 -35.49
C SER A 448 -26.98 14.39 -36.85
#